data_98ef00285df3f7f82670a12ca24de868
#
_entry.id   98ef00285df3f7f82670a12ca24de868
#
_cell.length_a   1.000
_cell.length_b   1.000
_cell.length_c   1.000
_cell.angle_alpha   90.00
_cell.angle_beta   90.00
_cell.angle_gamma   90.00
#
_symmetry.space_group_name_H-M   'P 1'
#
loop_
_entity.id
_entity.type
_entity.pdbx_description
1 polymer ?
#
loop_
_entity_poly.entity_id
_entity_poly.type
_entity_poly.pdbx_seq_one_letter_code
_entity_poly.pdbx_strand_id
1 'polypeptide(L)'
;MNFKFRITKYLAVSALAVLLLGACSKNNIYMDVAYPNGEGNNGGEEGNNDNPDKKDALITFSASVEERNITRAMSPMGKGLQSWLCAYPSNTTNTIEGEPVGEGNYITSSPGVLTGIQSYKMYLSNDIYSFYAVSCNSSNPAPTFTNGKSEALSNGVDYLWWHALHQDVTSSQVNIPITYQHVATQVVITITGGENITLNKVLSATITPTKPGAFMDLSTGIISSEVSYDKPANMGINDFTVQYIMLPLKSSDPMALTMELMVNGESFSRTYNTTITPPDNILAAGNSYLFRAVINENSVSFGNVSVKDWTDVDESGNPLYPIQD
;
A
#
# COMPACT_ATOMS: atom_id res chain seq x y z
N MET A 1 20.04 -37.44 -51.91
CA MET A 1 19.28 -36.27 -52.39
C MET A 1 19.19 -35.30 -51.23
N ASN A 2 20.14 -34.29 -51.21
CA ASN A 2 20.30 -33.37 -50.08
C ASN A 2 19.52 -32.09 -50.39
N PHE A 3 18.54 -31.73 -49.52
CA PHE A 3 17.92 -30.41 -49.54
C PHE A 3 18.44 -29.58 -48.35
N LYS A 4 19.23 -28.57 -48.68
CA LYS A 4 19.64 -27.48 -47.74
C LYS A 4 18.54 -26.45 -47.70
N PHE A 5 17.93 -26.19 -46.53
CA PHE A 5 17.10 -25.01 -46.31
C PHE A 5 17.98 -23.84 -45.83
N ARG A 6 17.97 -22.77 -46.57
CA ARG A 6 18.57 -21.47 -46.21
C ARG A 6 17.56 -20.68 -45.34
N ILE A 7 17.94 -20.35 -44.14
CA ILE A 7 17.20 -19.43 -43.28
C ILE A 7 17.67 -17.98 -43.61
N THR A 8 16.76 -17.18 -44.14
CA THR A 8 16.97 -15.76 -44.39
C THR A 8 16.55 -15.00 -43.13
N LYS A 9 17.52 -14.29 -42.52
CA LYS A 9 17.28 -13.40 -41.38
C LYS A 9 16.71 -12.09 -41.91
N TYR A 10 15.49 -11.75 -41.49
CA TYR A 10 14.97 -10.40 -41.59
C TYR A 10 15.21 -9.66 -40.28
N LEU A 11 16.07 -8.63 -40.33
CA LEU A 11 16.20 -7.61 -39.32
C LEU A 11 15.00 -6.64 -39.48
N ALA A 12 14.08 -6.64 -38.56
CA ALA A 12 13.09 -5.57 -38.41
C ALA A 12 13.63 -4.55 -37.40
N VAL A 13 14.03 -3.37 -37.93
CA VAL A 13 14.33 -2.20 -37.14
C VAL A 13 13.00 -1.51 -36.85
N SER A 14 12.48 -1.63 -35.63
CA SER A 14 11.37 -0.84 -35.16
C SER A 14 11.87 0.39 -34.42
N ALA A 15 11.67 1.56 -35.05
CA ALA A 15 11.91 2.85 -34.42
C ALA A 15 10.88 3.08 -33.30
N LEU A 16 11.37 3.14 -32.05
CA LEU A 16 10.59 3.49 -30.87
C LEU A 16 10.51 5.02 -30.79
N ALA A 17 9.35 5.58 -31.14
CA ALA A 17 9.04 6.99 -30.90
C ALA A 17 8.70 7.18 -29.41
N VAL A 18 9.64 7.77 -28.65
CA VAL A 18 9.41 8.19 -27.27
C VAL A 18 8.64 9.50 -27.29
N LEU A 19 7.35 9.44 -26.98
CA LEU A 19 6.54 10.61 -26.63
C LEU A 19 6.84 10.99 -25.17
N LEU A 20 7.69 11.98 -24.98
CA LEU A 20 7.90 12.67 -23.71
C LEU A 20 6.68 13.55 -23.42
N LEU A 21 5.75 13.05 -22.64
CA LEU A 21 4.77 13.88 -21.95
C LEU A 21 5.43 14.39 -20.68
N GLY A 22 5.83 15.64 -20.70
CA GLY A 22 6.40 16.32 -19.57
C GLY A 22 5.36 16.55 -18.49
N ALA A 23 5.43 15.78 -17.39
CA ALA A 23 4.87 16.18 -16.12
C ALA A 23 5.85 17.16 -15.48
N CYS A 24 5.48 18.43 -15.38
CA CYS A 24 6.21 19.43 -14.60
C CYS A 24 6.08 19.09 -13.12
N SER A 25 6.99 18.30 -12.60
CA SER A 25 7.29 18.27 -11.19
C SER A 25 8.09 19.53 -10.86
N LYS A 26 7.53 20.42 -10.05
CA LYS A 26 8.29 21.53 -9.48
C LYS A 26 9.23 21.00 -8.40
N ASN A 27 10.36 20.48 -8.81
CA ASN A 27 11.47 20.25 -7.91
C ASN A 27 12.10 21.60 -7.57
N ASN A 28 11.91 22.09 -6.36
CA ASN A 28 12.73 23.16 -5.80
C ASN A 28 14.14 22.60 -5.56
N ILE A 29 14.98 22.64 -6.59
CA ILE A 29 16.40 22.39 -6.45
C ILE A 29 17.01 23.71 -5.96
N TYR A 30 17.33 23.81 -4.69
CA TYR A 30 18.24 24.82 -4.19
C TYR A 30 19.65 24.49 -4.72
N MET A 31 20.06 25.19 -5.78
CA MET A 31 21.47 25.24 -6.17
C MET A 31 22.15 26.26 -5.24
N ASP A 32 23.17 25.80 -4.52
CA ASP A 32 24.15 26.69 -3.89
C ASP A 32 24.87 27.48 -4.99
N VAL A 33 24.43 28.69 -5.23
CA VAL A 33 25.14 29.63 -6.08
C VAL A 33 26.07 30.45 -5.18
N ALA A 34 27.36 30.14 -5.26
CA ALA A 34 28.37 30.97 -4.63
C ALA A 34 28.38 32.34 -5.33
N TYR A 35 28.04 33.41 -4.59
CA TYR A 35 28.18 34.78 -5.04
C TYR A 35 29.61 35.23 -4.85
N PRO A 36 30.25 35.82 -5.88
CA PRO A 36 31.50 36.57 -5.72
C PRO A 36 31.24 37.94 -5.11
N ASN A 37 32.09 38.33 -4.18
CA ASN A 37 32.08 39.63 -3.48
C ASN A 37 31.96 40.83 -4.43
N GLY A 38 31.02 41.70 -4.16
CA GLY A 38 30.89 43.03 -4.79
C GLY A 38 30.33 44.02 -3.83
N GLU A 39 31.12 45.01 -3.42
CA GLU A 39 30.80 46.12 -2.56
C GLU A 39 29.75 47.07 -3.18
N GLY A 40 28.90 47.67 -2.32
CA GLY A 40 28.25 48.94 -2.71
C GLY A 40 26.86 49.22 -2.22
N ASN A 41 26.75 49.78 -1.03
CA ASN A 41 26.00 50.99 -0.64
C ASN A 41 24.47 51.10 -0.62
N ASN A 42 23.99 51.30 0.63
CA ASN A 42 22.90 52.19 1.14
C ASN A 42 21.46 52.07 0.62
N GLY A 43 20.58 51.81 1.60
CA GLY A 43 19.33 52.54 1.81
C GLY A 43 18.07 51.71 1.80
N GLY A 44 17.42 51.55 2.98
CA GLY A 44 16.02 51.15 3.13
C GLY A 44 15.82 50.03 4.15
N GLU A 45 15.59 50.43 5.39
CA GLU A 45 15.09 49.57 6.47
C GLU A 45 13.65 49.11 6.15
N GLU A 46 13.47 47.89 5.77
CA GLU A 46 12.27 47.12 6.07
C GLU A 46 12.72 45.85 6.80
N GLY A 47 12.27 45.73 8.05
CA GLY A 47 12.75 44.71 8.97
C GLY A 47 12.43 43.29 8.53
N ASN A 48 13.40 42.66 7.92
CA ASN A 48 13.44 41.21 7.75
C ASN A 48 14.18 40.66 8.97
N ASN A 49 13.41 40.13 9.95
CA ASN A 49 13.95 39.40 11.07
C ASN A 49 14.41 37.99 10.61
N ASP A 50 15.34 37.97 9.64
CA ASP A 50 16.09 36.76 9.34
C ASP A 50 17.12 36.55 10.46
N ASN A 51 16.75 35.77 11.46
CA ASN A 51 17.68 35.32 12.49
C ASN A 51 18.66 34.29 11.84
N PRO A 52 19.97 34.63 11.64
CA PRO A 52 20.91 33.81 10.91
C PRO A 52 21.27 32.49 11.62
N ASP A 53 20.71 32.22 12.82
CA ASP A 53 20.98 31.00 13.61
C ASP A 53 19.89 29.92 13.52
N LYS A 54 18.82 30.12 12.74
CA LYS A 54 17.83 29.05 12.50
C LYS A 54 18.35 28.08 11.43
N LYS A 55 19.13 27.11 11.85
CA LYS A 55 19.44 25.94 11.00
C LYS A 55 18.23 25.02 10.97
N ASP A 56 17.79 24.66 9.76
CA ASP A 56 16.74 23.69 9.58
C ASP A 56 17.15 22.33 10.17
N ALA A 57 16.23 21.67 10.82
CA ALA A 57 16.40 20.33 11.39
C ALA A 57 16.35 19.26 10.32
N LEU A 58 17.31 18.34 10.31
CA LEU A 58 17.25 17.14 9.50
C LEU A 58 16.24 16.16 10.12
N ILE A 59 15.21 15.78 9.38
CA ILE A 59 14.22 14.79 9.79
C ILE A 59 14.62 13.42 9.24
N THR A 60 14.71 12.44 10.11
CA THR A 60 14.98 11.04 9.79
C THR A 60 13.80 10.17 10.24
N PHE A 61 13.61 9.02 9.61
CA PHE A 61 12.48 8.16 9.87
C PHE A 61 12.92 6.70 10.05
N SER A 62 12.25 6.03 10.97
CA SER A 62 12.30 4.56 11.10
C SER A 62 10.89 4.00 10.98
N ALA A 63 10.71 2.84 10.35
CA ALA A 63 9.40 2.31 10.04
C ALA A 63 9.21 0.88 10.54
N SER A 64 8.09 0.64 11.19
CA SER A 64 7.55 -0.67 11.56
C SER A 64 6.11 -0.78 11.08
N VAL A 65 5.60 -2.01 10.99
CA VAL A 65 4.19 -2.30 10.75
C VAL A 65 3.61 -2.86 12.05
N GLU A 66 2.43 -2.38 12.44
CA GLU A 66 1.75 -2.87 13.62
C GLU A 66 1.25 -4.31 13.38
N GLU A 67 1.81 -5.25 14.14
CA GLU A 67 1.22 -6.59 14.27
C GLU A 67 0.23 -6.55 15.45
N ARG A 68 -1.06 -6.50 15.14
CA ARG A 68 -2.12 -6.51 16.15
C ARG A 68 -2.33 -7.92 16.72
N ASN A 69 -1.27 -8.55 17.20
CA ASN A 69 -1.38 -9.75 18.02
C ASN A 69 -1.57 -9.39 19.50
N ILE A 70 -2.05 -10.34 20.29
CA ILE A 70 -2.28 -10.23 21.75
C ILE A 70 -1.06 -9.64 22.51
N THR A 71 0.11 -9.63 21.91
CA THR A 71 1.37 -9.10 22.46
C THR A 71 1.77 -7.73 21.90
N ARG A 72 1.02 -7.11 20.97
CA ARG A 72 1.42 -5.86 20.30
C ARG A 72 2.86 -5.88 19.75
N ALA A 73 3.26 -6.97 19.12
CA ALA A 73 4.55 -7.03 18.45
C ALA A 73 4.55 -6.04 17.27
N MET A 74 5.65 -5.35 17.09
CA MET A 74 5.90 -4.51 15.90
C MET A 74 6.99 -5.18 15.09
N SER A 75 6.74 -5.43 13.82
CA SER A 75 7.77 -5.92 12.91
C SER A 75 8.38 -4.77 12.13
N PRO A 76 9.71 -4.71 12.00
CA PRO A 76 10.35 -3.75 11.12
C PRO A 76 9.79 -3.88 9.70
N MET A 77 9.42 -2.77 9.08
CA MET A 77 9.00 -2.76 7.67
C MET A 77 10.07 -3.41 6.79
N GLY A 78 9.67 -4.33 5.91
CA GLY A 78 10.58 -5.12 5.08
C GLY A 78 11.48 -4.26 4.19
N LYS A 79 12.62 -4.80 3.71
CA LYS A 79 13.54 -4.09 2.82
C LYS A 79 12.93 -3.89 1.42
N GLY A 80 13.17 -2.73 0.80
CA GLY A 80 12.78 -2.42 -0.59
C GLY A 80 11.37 -1.88 -0.75
N LEU A 81 10.65 -1.64 0.35
CA LEU A 81 9.30 -1.11 0.35
C LEU A 81 9.32 0.41 0.30
N GLN A 82 8.46 1.01 -0.54
CA GLN A 82 8.39 2.46 -0.70
C GLN A 82 7.31 3.08 0.20
N SER A 83 7.58 4.32 0.61
CA SER A 83 6.66 5.16 1.37
C SER A 83 6.75 6.60 0.92
N TRP A 84 5.63 7.30 0.88
CA TRP A 84 5.58 8.75 0.80
C TRP A 84 5.36 9.31 2.19
N LEU A 85 6.15 10.32 2.55
CA LEU A 85 6.11 11.00 3.84
C LEU A 85 5.96 12.49 3.62
N CYS A 86 5.14 13.13 4.46
CA CYS A 86 4.95 14.57 4.42
C CYS A 86 4.78 15.17 5.82
N ALA A 87 5.02 16.48 5.91
CA ALA A 87 4.87 17.29 7.11
C ALA A 87 4.03 18.52 6.79
N TYR A 88 3.06 18.81 7.66
CA TYR A 88 2.25 20.02 7.63
C TYR A 88 2.48 20.83 8.92
N PRO A 89 2.40 22.16 8.88
CA PRO A 89 2.36 22.96 10.10
C PRO A 89 1.21 22.46 11.00
N SER A 90 1.49 22.29 12.28
CA SER A 90 0.47 21.81 13.21
C SER A 90 -0.59 22.88 13.45
N ASN A 91 -1.86 22.48 13.46
CA ASN A 91 -2.98 23.35 13.80
C ASN A 91 -3.89 22.71 14.85
N THR A 92 -4.74 23.48 15.48
CA THR A 92 -5.61 23.03 16.58
C THR A 92 -6.75 22.12 16.11
N THR A 93 -7.07 22.11 14.83
CA THR A 93 -8.16 21.33 14.23
C THR A 93 -7.69 20.00 13.66
N ASN A 94 -6.36 19.78 13.56
CA ASN A 94 -5.73 18.63 12.92
C ASN A 94 -6.19 18.43 11.45
N THR A 95 -6.64 19.51 10.80
CA THR A 95 -7.04 19.49 9.40
C THR A 95 -5.82 19.70 8.51
N ILE A 96 -5.82 19.02 7.36
CA ILE A 96 -4.81 19.24 6.33
C ILE A 96 -5.27 20.41 5.46
N GLU A 97 -4.49 21.48 5.47
CA GLU A 97 -4.74 22.69 4.70
C GLU A 97 -3.51 23.05 3.86
N GLY A 98 -3.73 23.33 2.59
CA GLY A 98 -2.67 23.71 1.66
C GLY A 98 -1.71 22.58 1.31
N GLU A 99 -0.51 22.96 0.91
CA GLU A 99 0.56 22.04 0.53
C GLU A 99 1.44 21.70 1.74
N PRO A 100 2.04 20.49 1.78
CA PRO A 100 2.98 20.13 2.84
C PRO A 100 4.23 21.03 2.79
N VAL A 101 4.77 21.37 3.94
CA VAL A 101 6.04 22.13 4.06
C VAL A 101 7.26 21.27 3.83
N GLY A 102 7.12 19.95 3.87
CA GLY A 102 8.13 18.97 3.52
C GLY A 102 7.46 17.69 3.07
N GLU A 103 7.89 17.14 1.94
CA GLU A 103 7.40 15.86 1.44
C GLU A 103 8.48 15.13 0.63
N GLY A 104 8.42 13.80 0.61
CA GLY A 104 9.34 13.01 -0.19
C GLY A 104 9.02 11.53 -0.23
N ASN A 105 9.60 10.86 -1.22
CA ASN A 105 9.53 9.43 -1.34
C ASN A 105 10.73 8.78 -0.68
N TYR A 106 10.48 7.73 0.08
CA TYR A 106 11.47 6.98 0.84
C TYR A 106 11.38 5.50 0.47
N ILE A 107 12.47 4.78 0.70
CA ILE A 107 12.55 3.33 0.53
C ILE A 107 13.24 2.74 1.76
N THR A 108 12.80 1.57 2.21
CA THR A 108 13.50 0.83 3.25
C THR A 108 14.81 0.27 2.71
N SER A 109 15.93 0.89 3.04
CA SER A 109 17.30 0.45 2.63
C SER A 109 17.73 -0.83 3.36
N SER A 110 17.25 -1.02 4.57
CA SER A 110 17.28 -2.24 5.37
C SER A 110 16.00 -2.32 6.21
N PRO A 111 15.65 -3.47 6.79
CA PRO A 111 14.42 -3.58 7.57
C PRO A 111 14.28 -2.45 8.60
N GLY A 112 13.18 -1.71 8.52
CA GLY A 112 12.85 -0.60 9.40
C GLY A 112 13.60 0.71 9.18
N VAL A 113 14.56 0.79 8.23
CA VAL A 113 15.35 2.01 7.98
C VAL A 113 14.90 2.68 6.70
N LEU A 114 14.24 3.82 6.80
CA LEU A 114 13.81 4.63 5.66
C LEU A 114 14.92 5.57 5.19
N THR A 115 15.20 5.54 3.90
CA THR A 115 16.16 6.41 3.21
C THR A 115 15.46 7.12 2.05
N GLY A 116 15.64 8.42 1.93
CA GLY A 116 15.03 9.19 0.85
C GLY A 116 15.51 8.73 -0.52
N ILE A 117 14.58 8.55 -1.46
CA ILE A 117 14.86 8.17 -2.85
C ILE A 117 15.65 9.32 -3.50
N GLN A 118 16.64 8.99 -4.33
CA GLN A 118 17.55 9.97 -4.97
C GLN A 118 18.29 10.88 -3.96
N SER A 119 18.62 10.32 -2.78
CA SER A 119 19.30 11.03 -1.69
C SER A 119 18.51 12.21 -1.10
N TYR A 120 17.19 12.19 -1.28
CA TYR A 120 16.31 13.20 -0.67
C TYR A 120 16.49 13.23 0.85
N LYS A 121 16.47 14.43 1.41
CA LYS A 121 16.48 14.69 2.85
C LYS A 121 15.43 15.74 3.18
N MET A 122 14.61 15.45 4.17
CA MET A 122 13.63 16.42 4.66
C MET A 122 14.29 17.33 5.69
N TYR A 123 14.23 18.63 5.44
CA TYR A 123 14.67 19.66 6.37
C TYR A 123 13.48 20.54 6.73
N LEU A 124 13.30 20.80 8.02
CA LEU A 124 12.22 21.64 8.54
C LEU A 124 12.78 22.66 9.52
N SER A 125 12.25 23.88 9.49
CA SER A 125 12.57 24.90 10.49
C SER A 125 12.02 24.51 11.87
N ASN A 126 12.57 25.11 12.93
CA ASN A 126 12.11 24.84 14.31
C ASN A 126 10.66 25.32 14.48
N ASP A 127 9.75 24.35 14.61
CA ASP A 127 8.31 24.55 14.80
C ASP A 127 7.61 23.24 15.21
N ILE A 128 6.29 23.25 15.29
CA ILE A 128 5.46 22.07 15.58
C ILE A 128 4.79 21.59 14.29
N TYR A 129 4.96 20.31 13.97
CA TYR A 129 4.44 19.71 12.74
C TYR A 129 3.58 18.48 12.99
N SER A 130 2.66 18.24 12.07
CA SER A 130 1.94 16.99 11.95
C SER A 130 2.52 16.21 10.76
N PHE A 131 2.98 14.98 11.04
CA PHE A 131 3.57 14.09 10.03
C PHE A 131 2.57 13.03 9.60
N TYR A 132 2.59 12.70 8.31
CA TYR A 132 1.80 11.62 7.74
C TYR A 132 2.69 10.76 6.86
N ALA A 133 2.36 9.47 6.81
CA ALA A 133 3.06 8.51 5.99
C ALA A 133 2.08 7.51 5.35
N VAL A 134 2.30 7.21 4.07
CA VAL A 134 1.51 6.23 3.31
C VAL A 134 2.44 5.33 2.51
N SER A 135 2.09 4.04 2.44
CA SER A 135 2.80 3.03 1.66
C SER A 135 1.82 2.07 1.01
N CYS A 136 2.22 1.45 -0.11
CA CYS A 136 1.52 0.32 -0.71
C CYS A 136 2.07 -1.03 -0.21
N ASN A 137 2.86 -1.04 0.86
CA ASN A 137 3.57 -2.22 1.38
C ASN A 137 4.32 -3.01 0.29
N SER A 138 4.86 -2.31 -0.69
CA SER A 138 5.52 -2.89 -1.86
C SER A 138 6.62 -1.97 -2.38
N SER A 139 7.30 -2.37 -3.45
CA SER A 139 8.24 -1.51 -4.18
C SER A 139 7.57 -0.47 -5.06
N ASN A 140 6.24 -0.47 -5.16
CA ASN A 140 5.49 0.55 -5.90
C ASN A 140 5.42 1.86 -5.09
N PRO A 141 5.33 3.02 -5.77
CA PRO A 141 5.13 4.29 -5.10
C PRO A 141 3.78 4.33 -4.36
N ALA A 142 3.71 5.10 -3.29
CA ALA A 142 2.45 5.41 -2.62
C ALA A 142 1.52 6.21 -3.55
N PRO A 143 0.19 6.18 -3.33
CA PRO A 143 -0.74 7.01 -4.07
C PRO A 143 -0.42 8.50 -3.87
N THR A 144 -0.72 9.31 -4.89
CA THR A 144 -0.60 10.77 -4.81
C THR A 144 -1.74 11.39 -4.02
N PHE A 145 -1.46 12.49 -3.32
CA PHE A 145 -2.45 13.22 -2.53
C PHE A 145 -2.57 14.67 -3.02
N THR A 146 -3.80 15.19 -2.98
CA THR A 146 -4.10 16.61 -3.24
C THR A 146 -5.07 17.09 -2.17
N ASN A 147 -4.70 18.13 -1.43
CA ASN A 147 -5.50 18.66 -0.31
C ASN A 147 -5.95 17.56 0.68
N GLY A 148 -5.04 16.67 1.07
CA GLY A 148 -5.30 15.59 2.00
C GLY A 148 -6.16 14.42 1.47
N LYS A 149 -6.48 14.39 0.19
CA LYS A 149 -7.24 13.33 -0.45
C LYS A 149 -6.38 12.58 -1.46
N SER A 150 -6.36 11.24 -1.40
CA SER A 150 -5.62 10.43 -2.35
C SER A 150 -6.23 10.47 -3.75
N GLU A 151 -5.44 10.08 -4.76
CA GLU A 151 -6.00 9.60 -6.03
C GLU A 151 -6.89 8.36 -5.80
N ALA A 152 -7.60 7.93 -6.85
CA ALA A 152 -8.46 6.76 -6.79
C ALA A 152 -7.64 5.48 -6.51
N LEU A 153 -8.02 4.77 -5.45
CA LEU A 153 -7.35 3.56 -5.00
C LEU A 153 -7.83 2.31 -5.76
N SER A 154 -7.00 1.28 -5.78
CA SER A 154 -7.25 -0.01 -6.43
C SER A 154 -7.31 -1.15 -5.42
N ASN A 155 -8.03 -2.22 -5.77
CA ASN A 155 -7.95 -3.49 -5.04
C ASN A 155 -6.61 -4.21 -5.33
N GLY A 156 -6.28 -5.21 -4.52
CA GLY A 156 -5.03 -5.97 -4.64
C GLY A 156 -3.82 -5.27 -4.02
N VAL A 157 -4.00 -4.14 -3.37
CA VAL A 157 -2.93 -3.34 -2.77
C VAL A 157 -3.12 -3.27 -1.26
N ASP A 158 -2.05 -3.56 -0.53
CA ASP A 158 -1.98 -3.42 0.91
C ASP A 158 -1.59 -1.98 1.27
N TYR A 159 -2.59 -1.13 1.46
CA TYR A 159 -2.36 0.25 1.87
C TYR A 159 -2.05 0.33 3.35
N LEU A 160 -0.90 0.93 3.66
CA LEU A 160 -0.46 1.26 5.00
C LEU A 160 -0.55 2.77 5.22
N TRP A 161 -0.98 3.17 6.41
CA TRP A 161 -1.11 4.56 6.80
C TRP A 161 -0.62 4.79 8.22
N TRP A 162 -0.12 6.00 8.47
CA TRP A 162 0.31 6.43 9.79
C TRP A 162 0.30 7.95 9.90
N HIS A 163 0.11 8.46 11.12
CA HIS A 163 0.31 9.87 11.46
C HIS A 163 0.95 10.06 12.83
N ALA A 164 1.61 11.23 13.02
CA ALA A 164 1.97 11.77 14.31
C ALA A 164 1.65 13.26 14.34
N LEU A 165 0.76 13.65 15.23
CA LEU A 165 0.32 15.04 15.37
C LEU A 165 1.19 15.77 16.38
N HIS A 166 1.34 17.09 16.22
CA HIS A 166 1.99 18.02 17.16
C HIS A 166 3.41 17.58 17.58
N GLN A 167 4.24 17.22 16.60
CA GLN A 167 5.63 16.85 16.85
C GLN A 167 6.51 18.10 16.90
N ASP A 168 7.23 18.29 18.01
CA ASP A 168 8.19 19.38 18.18
C ASP A 168 9.47 19.13 17.38
N VAL A 169 9.81 20.04 16.48
CA VAL A 169 11.08 20.06 15.76
C VAL A 169 11.91 21.22 16.32
N THR A 170 12.73 20.92 17.33
CA THR A 170 13.51 21.93 18.08
C THR A 170 15.00 21.67 18.09
N SER A 171 15.45 20.51 17.57
CA SER A 171 16.86 20.14 17.51
C SER A 171 17.35 20.01 16.06
N SER A 172 18.67 20.10 15.84
CA SER A 172 19.26 20.01 14.50
C SER A 172 19.02 18.69 13.78
N GLN A 173 18.61 17.65 14.49
CA GLN A 173 18.21 16.36 13.97
C GLN A 173 17.09 15.76 14.81
N VAL A 174 16.02 15.33 14.16
CA VAL A 174 14.86 14.69 14.79
C VAL A 174 14.60 13.36 14.10
N ASN A 175 14.45 12.28 14.87
CA ASN A 175 14.01 10.99 14.35
C ASN A 175 12.54 10.79 14.69
N ILE A 176 11.72 10.53 13.66
CA ILE A 176 10.29 10.26 13.78
C ILE A 176 10.06 8.75 13.57
N PRO A 177 9.70 8.01 14.61
CA PRO A 177 9.37 6.59 14.48
C PRO A 177 7.96 6.45 13.88
N ILE A 178 7.83 5.63 12.83
CA ILE A 178 6.59 5.31 12.15
C ILE A 178 6.15 3.91 12.53
N THR A 179 4.88 3.77 12.93
CA THR A 179 4.23 2.47 13.11
C THR A 179 3.00 2.41 12.21
N TYR A 180 3.17 1.85 11.03
CA TYR A 180 2.10 1.73 10.04
C TYR A 180 0.97 0.83 10.51
N GLN A 181 -0.24 1.18 10.11
CA GLN A 181 -1.46 0.38 10.24
C GLN A 181 -1.97 0.00 8.86
N HIS A 182 -2.48 -1.22 8.70
CA HIS A 182 -3.20 -1.62 7.51
C HIS A 182 -4.54 -0.88 7.43
N VAL A 183 -4.84 -0.30 6.27
CA VAL A 183 -6.10 0.43 6.02
C VAL A 183 -6.91 -0.18 4.87
N ALA A 184 -6.38 -1.19 4.19
CA ALA A 184 -7.13 -2.12 3.35
C ALA A 184 -7.75 -3.23 4.21
N THR A 185 -8.42 -4.20 3.58
CA THR A 185 -8.96 -5.40 4.24
C THR A 185 -8.50 -6.66 3.52
N GLN A 186 -8.38 -7.76 4.24
CA GLN A 186 -7.96 -9.05 3.68
C GLN A 186 -9.09 -10.07 3.79
N VAL A 187 -9.30 -10.83 2.72
CA VAL A 187 -10.17 -12.01 2.69
C VAL A 187 -9.32 -13.25 2.49
N VAL A 188 -9.40 -14.18 3.43
CA VAL A 188 -8.69 -15.47 3.40
C VAL A 188 -9.73 -16.58 3.42
N ILE A 189 -9.61 -17.57 2.54
CA ILE A 189 -10.53 -18.69 2.46
C ILE A 189 -9.72 -19.98 2.54
N THR A 190 -9.88 -20.70 3.64
CA THR A 190 -9.33 -22.07 3.76
C THR A 190 -10.35 -23.05 3.21
N ILE A 191 -9.91 -23.91 2.28
CA ILE A 191 -10.74 -24.86 1.54
C ILE A 191 -10.48 -26.25 2.10
N THR A 192 -11.55 -26.98 2.45
CA THR A 192 -11.50 -28.35 2.94
C THR A 192 -12.48 -29.23 2.18
N GLY A 193 -12.18 -30.51 2.01
CA GLY A 193 -13.11 -31.50 1.49
C GLY A 193 -14.19 -31.84 2.52
N GLY A 194 -15.44 -31.94 2.08
CA GLY A 194 -16.54 -32.49 2.83
C GLY A 194 -16.56 -34.02 2.76
N GLU A 195 -17.72 -34.60 3.07
CA GLU A 195 -17.89 -36.05 3.02
C GLU A 195 -17.64 -36.59 1.59
N ASN A 196 -16.79 -37.62 1.47
CA ASN A 196 -16.39 -38.26 0.20
C ASN A 196 -15.66 -37.34 -0.81
N ILE A 197 -15.16 -36.18 -0.38
CA ILE A 197 -14.36 -35.29 -1.20
C ILE A 197 -12.93 -35.21 -0.68
N THR A 198 -11.98 -35.65 -1.49
CA THR A 198 -10.55 -35.47 -1.26
C THR A 198 -10.05 -34.34 -2.15
N LEU A 199 -9.55 -33.26 -1.57
CA LEU A 199 -8.92 -32.17 -2.34
C LEU A 199 -7.53 -32.61 -2.79
N ASN A 200 -7.23 -32.39 -4.07
CA ASN A 200 -5.91 -32.66 -4.62
C ASN A 200 -5.15 -31.35 -4.92
N LYS A 201 -5.83 -30.34 -5.47
CA LYS A 201 -5.22 -29.07 -5.82
C LYS A 201 -6.25 -27.96 -6.02
N VAL A 202 -5.91 -26.73 -5.66
CA VAL A 202 -6.59 -25.50 -6.11
C VAL A 202 -5.89 -25.02 -7.38
N LEU A 203 -6.62 -24.89 -8.49
CA LEU A 203 -6.08 -24.44 -9.78
C LEU A 203 -6.26 -22.94 -9.96
N SER A 204 -7.45 -22.45 -9.62
CA SER A 204 -7.75 -21.03 -9.66
C SER A 204 -8.81 -20.67 -8.62
N ALA A 205 -8.81 -19.42 -8.18
CA ALA A 205 -9.88 -18.83 -7.40
C ALA A 205 -10.06 -17.35 -7.82
N THR A 206 -11.31 -16.92 -7.93
CA THR A 206 -11.65 -15.50 -8.18
C THR A 206 -12.69 -15.03 -7.21
N ILE A 207 -12.54 -13.78 -6.77
CA ILE A 207 -13.51 -13.09 -5.93
C ILE A 207 -13.96 -11.81 -6.66
N THR A 208 -15.18 -11.35 -6.39
CA THR A 208 -15.68 -10.09 -6.92
C THR A 208 -15.49 -9.00 -5.85
N PRO A 209 -14.40 -8.21 -5.91
CA PRO A 209 -14.13 -7.17 -4.91
C PRO A 209 -15.02 -5.94 -5.11
N THR A 210 -14.91 -4.96 -4.20
CA THR A 210 -15.50 -3.64 -4.38
C THR A 210 -15.03 -3.00 -5.67
N LYS A 211 -15.86 -2.12 -6.24
CA LYS A 211 -15.46 -1.30 -7.38
C LYS A 211 -14.27 -0.40 -6.98
N PRO A 212 -13.21 -0.33 -7.79
CA PRO A 212 -12.10 0.57 -7.55
C PRO A 212 -12.54 2.03 -7.67
N GLY A 213 -11.74 2.94 -7.09
CA GLY A 213 -11.99 4.38 -7.18
C GLY A 213 -12.30 5.05 -5.84
N ALA A 214 -12.28 4.29 -4.75
CA ALA A 214 -12.32 4.87 -3.40
C ALA A 214 -11.10 5.78 -3.16
N PHE A 215 -11.23 6.70 -2.21
CA PHE A 215 -10.18 7.65 -1.83
C PHE A 215 -9.83 7.46 -0.37
N MET A 216 -8.55 7.69 -0.05
CA MET A 216 -8.08 7.77 1.33
C MET A 216 -8.05 9.23 1.79
N ASP A 217 -8.56 9.49 2.97
CA ASP A 217 -8.35 10.75 3.69
C ASP A 217 -7.02 10.67 4.44
N LEU A 218 -6.08 11.54 4.12
CA LEU A 218 -4.74 11.52 4.70
C LEU A 218 -4.75 11.80 6.21
N SER A 219 -5.67 12.63 6.69
CA SER A 219 -5.73 13.01 8.10
C SER A 219 -6.17 11.86 9.01
N THR A 220 -6.96 10.93 8.50
CA THR A 220 -7.59 9.85 9.26
C THR A 220 -7.20 8.44 8.81
N GLY A 221 -6.63 8.29 7.60
CA GLY A 221 -6.39 6.99 6.97
C GLY A 221 -7.66 6.28 6.48
N ILE A 222 -8.82 6.91 6.63
CA ILE A 222 -10.09 6.29 6.25
C ILE A 222 -10.21 6.23 4.73
N ILE A 223 -10.50 5.05 4.21
CA ILE A 223 -10.81 4.81 2.81
C ILE A 223 -12.34 4.84 2.65
N SER A 224 -12.85 5.75 1.82
CA SER A 224 -14.27 5.80 1.47
C SER A 224 -14.64 4.61 0.60
N SER A 225 -15.54 3.75 1.11
CA SER A 225 -15.91 2.53 0.41
C SER A 225 -16.96 2.79 -0.67
N GLU A 226 -16.80 2.17 -1.82
CA GLU A 226 -17.84 2.02 -2.82
C GLU A 226 -18.76 0.85 -2.43
N VAL A 227 -20.07 1.00 -2.64
CA VAL A 227 -21.06 -0.03 -2.30
C VAL A 227 -21.35 -1.00 -3.44
N SER A 228 -20.72 -0.82 -4.59
CA SER A 228 -20.89 -1.66 -5.78
C SER A 228 -19.68 -2.58 -6.00
N TYR A 229 -19.93 -3.72 -6.66
CA TYR A 229 -18.89 -4.69 -7.00
C TYR A 229 -18.31 -4.44 -8.39
N ASP A 230 -17.03 -4.81 -8.55
CA ASP A 230 -16.30 -4.81 -9.81
C ASP A 230 -16.43 -6.19 -10.51
N LYS A 231 -15.63 -6.39 -11.53
CA LYS A 231 -15.44 -7.69 -12.19
C LYS A 231 -14.63 -8.63 -11.27
N PRO A 232 -14.73 -9.96 -11.50
CA PRO A 232 -13.93 -10.93 -10.76
C PRO A 232 -12.44 -10.66 -10.85
N ALA A 233 -11.74 -10.78 -9.72
CA ALA A 233 -10.30 -10.65 -9.59
C ALA A 233 -9.69 -11.97 -9.11
N ASN A 234 -8.49 -12.31 -9.59
CA ASN A 234 -7.77 -13.51 -9.18
C ASN A 234 -7.32 -13.38 -7.74
N MET A 235 -7.48 -14.46 -6.98
CA MET A 235 -6.97 -14.59 -5.62
C MET A 235 -5.58 -15.22 -5.64
N GLY A 236 -4.71 -14.84 -4.71
CA GLY A 236 -3.47 -15.57 -4.43
C GLY A 236 -3.80 -16.97 -3.90
N ILE A 237 -3.02 -17.96 -4.29
CA ILE A 237 -3.21 -19.37 -3.89
C ILE A 237 -1.98 -19.82 -3.12
N ASN A 238 -2.22 -20.36 -1.93
CA ASN A 238 -1.22 -21.04 -1.13
C ASN A 238 -1.83 -22.38 -0.67
N ASP A 239 -1.46 -23.46 -1.36
CA ASP A 239 -2.01 -24.82 -1.18
C ASP A 239 -3.55 -24.85 -1.24
N PHE A 240 -4.23 -25.08 -0.11
CA PHE A 240 -5.70 -25.07 0.01
C PHE A 240 -6.23 -23.78 0.64
N THR A 241 -5.45 -22.73 0.65
CA THR A 241 -5.86 -21.41 1.10
C THR A 241 -5.76 -20.44 -0.06
N VAL A 242 -6.82 -19.62 -0.22
CA VAL A 242 -6.84 -18.54 -1.20
C VAL A 242 -7.09 -17.23 -0.50
N GLN A 243 -6.46 -16.14 -0.98
CA GLN A 243 -6.52 -14.85 -0.32
C GLN A 243 -6.57 -13.69 -1.31
N TYR A 244 -7.18 -12.60 -0.88
CA TYR A 244 -7.24 -11.37 -1.64
C TYR A 244 -7.26 -10.15 -0.72
N ILE A 245 -6.51 -9.13 -1.11
CA ILE A 245 -6.52 -7.81 -0.46
C ILE A 245 -7.46 -6.91 -1.23
N MET A 246 -8.37 -6.24 -0.55
CA MET A 246 -9.34 -5.35 -1.18
C MET A 246 -9.58 -4.09 -0.35
N LEU A 247 -10.19 -3.11 -0.98
CA LEU A 247 -10.65 -1.91 -0.28
C LEU A 247 -11.74 -2.28 0.73
N PRO A 248 -11.85 -1.58 1.87
CA PRO A 248 -12.90 -1.81 2.84
C PRO A 248 -14.28 -1.76 2.20
N LEU A 249 -15.20 -2.59 2.66
CA LEU A 249 -16.54 -2.75 2.10
C LEU A 249 -17.61 -2.62 3.20
N LYS A 250 -18.69 -1.94 2.86
CA LYS A 250 -19.93 -1.98 3.62
C LYS A 250 -21.08 -2.29 2.65
N SER A 251 -21.52 -3.55 2.61
CA SER A 251 -22.59 -4.00 1.71
C SER A 251 -23.28 -5.24 2.26
N SER A 252 -24.61 -5.28 2.14
CA SER A 252 -25.42 -6.48 2.39
C SER A 252 -25.40 -7.48 1.23
N ASP A 253 -24.95 -7.05 0.06
CA ASP A 253 -24.91 -7.90 -1.12
C ASP A 253 -23.73 -8.88 -1.01
N PRO A 254 -23.95 -10.17 -1.34
CA PRO A 254 -22.90 -11.17 -1.28
C PRO A 254 -21.89 -10.96 -2.42
N MET A 255 -20.61 -11.24 -2.13
CA MET A 255 -19.53 -11.25 -3.12
C MET A 255 -19.54 -12.59 -3.86
N ALA A 256 -19.42 -12.59 -5.18
CA ALA A 256 -19.26 -13.82 -5.94
C ALA A 256 -17.84 -14.40 -5.74
N LEU A 257 -17.78 -15.71 -5.58
CA LEU A 257 -16.56 -16.50 -5.46
C LEU A 257 -16.64 -17.67 -6.43
N THR A 258 -15.60 -17.86 -7.25
CA THR A 258 -15.45 -19.02 -8.12
C THR A 258 -14.15 -19.73 -7.82
N MET A 259 -14.17 -21.04 -7.67
CA MET A 259 -12.98 -21.86 -7.42
C MET A 259 -12.93 -23.02 -8.42
N GLU A 260 -11.76 -23.27 -8.98
CA GLU A 260 -11.50 -24.42 -9.83
C GLU A 260 -10.56 -25.39 -9.10
N LEU A 261 -11.04 -26.60 -8.84
CA LEU A 261 -10.39 -27.56 -7.95
C LEU A 261 -10.20 -28.92 -8.63
N MET A 262 -9.08 -29.57 -8.35
CA MET A 262 -8.89 -31.00 -8.57
C MET A 262 -9.34 -31.75 -7.34
N VAL A 263 -10.24 -32.72 -7.52
CA VAL A 263 -10.81 -33.51 -6.41
C VAL A 263 -10.80 -34.99 -6.74
N ASN A 264 -10.76 -35.85 -5.71
CA ASN A 264 -10.89 -37.31 -5.81
C ASN A 264 -9.95 -38.01 -6.79
N GLY A 265 -8.79 -37.38 -7.12
CA GLY A 265 -7.85 -37.91 -8.10
C GLY A 265 -8.38 -37.92 -9.55
N GLU A 266 -9.44 -37.15 -9.82
CA GLU A 266 -10.01 -37.04 -11.18
C GLU A 266 -9.01 -36.40 -12.15
N SER A 267 -9.10 -36.73 -13.43
CA SER A 267 -8.25 -36.19 -14.49
C SER A 267 -8.73 -34.80 -15.01
N PHE A 268 -9.84 -34.30 -14.50
CA PHE A 268 -10.43 -33.01 -14.86
C PHE A 268 -10.72 -32.20 -13.61
N SER A 269 -10.78 -30.88 -13.76
CA SER A 269 -11.13 -29.96 -12.70
C SER A 269 -12.64 -29.82 -12.53
N ARG A 270 -13.07 -29.48 -11.33
CA ARG A 270 -14.46 -29.07 -11.05
C ARG A 270 -14.50 -27.58 -10.70
N THR A 271 -15.48 -26.89 -11.27
CA THR A 271 -15.72 -25.46 -10.98
C THR A 271 -16.84 -25.33 -9.96
N TYR A 272 -16.55 -24.61 -8.88
CA TYR A 272 -17.49 -24.29 -7.81
C TYR A 272 -17.79 -22.79 -7.81
N ASN A 273 -19.05 -22.44 -8.09
CA ASN A 273 -19.54 -21.06 -8.02
C ASN A 273 -20.36 -20.89 -6.73
N THR A 274 -20.01 -19.90 -5.95
CA THR A 274 -20.69 -19.60 -4.68
C THR A 274 -20.62 -18.11 -4.37
N THR A 275 -21.14 -17.72 -3.23
CA THR A 275 -21.05 -16.34 -2.72
C THR A 275 -20.63 -16.34 -1.27
N ILE A 276 -19.95 -15.27 -0.86
CA ILE A 276 -19.63 -15.00 0.53
C ILE A 276 -20.26 -13.67 0.95
N THR A 277 -20.85 -13.66 2.13
CA THR A 277 -21.43 -12.45 2.72
C THR A 277 -20.48 -11.95 3.81
N PRO A 278 -20.07 -10.68 3.80
CA PRO A 278 -19.29 -10.10 4.89
C PRO A 278 -20.05 -10.24 6.22
N PRO A 279 -19.39 -10.63 7.32
CA PRO A 279 -20.03 -10.62 8.64
C PRO A 279 -20.49 -9.21 8.98
N ASP A 280 -21.69 -9.08 9.52
CA ASP A 280 -22.33 -7.78 9.83
C ASP A 280 -22.40 -6.81 8.63
N ASN A 281 -22.31 -7.33 7.41
CA ASN A 281 -22.27 -6.57 6.16
C ASN A 281 -21.07 -5.62 6.04
N ILE A 282 -19.96 -5.91 6.72
CA ILE A 282 -18.77 -5.05 6.74
C ILE A 282 -17.50 -5.90 6.57
N LEU A 283 -16.61 -5.42 5.70
CA LEU A 283 -15.20 -5.77 5.70
C LEU A 283 -14.43 -4.49 6.10
N ALA A 284 -14.11 -4.39 7.38
CA ALA A 284 -13.48 -3.20 7.94
C ALA A 284 -11.99 -3.13 7.61
N ALA A 285 -11.46 -1.91 7.51
CA ALA A 285 -10.04 -1.63 7.36
C ALA A 285 -9.21 -2.29 8.50
N GLY A 286 -8.02 -2.77 8.15
CA GLY A 286 -7.07 -3.37 9.09
C GLY A 286 -7.46 -4.76 9.61
N ASN A 287 -8.49 -5.39 9.03
CA ASN A 287 -8.94 -6.71 9.45
C ASN A 287 -8.68 -7.77 8.37
N SER A 288 -8.41 -8.99 8.83
CA SER A 288 -8.39 -10.21 8.03
C SER A 288 -9.62 -11.06 8.35
N TYR A 289 -10.38 -11.40 7.31
CA TYR A 289 -11.62 -12.18 7.39
C TYR A 289 -11.35 -13.61 6.91
N LEU A 290 -11.36 -14.55 7.85
CA LEU A 290 -11.06 -15.96 7.61
C LEU A 290 -12.36 -16.75 7.42
N PHE A 291 -12.60 -17.16 6.18
CA PHE A 291 -13.70 -18.03 5.80
C PHE A 291 -13.22 -19.47 5.73
N ARG A 292 -14.07 -20.42 6.11
CA ARG A 292 -13.82 -21.85 5.93
C ARG A 292 -14.84 -22.41 4.94
N ALA A 293 -14.35 -22.76 3.75
CA ALA A 293 -15.16 -23.37 2.70
C ALA A 293 -15.04 -24.88 2.78
N VAL A 294 -16.18 -25.57 2.85
CA VAL A 294 -16.27 -27.03 2.77
C VAL A 294 -16.85 -27.41 1.42
N ILE A 295 -16.07 -28.13 0.62
CA ILE A 295 -16.43 -28.56 -0.73
C ILE A 295 -17.22 -29.87 -0.64
N ASN A 296 -18.45 -29.85 -1.10
CA ASN A 296 -19.28 -31.03 -1.28
C ASN A 296 -19.35 -31.41 -2.76
N GLU A 297 -20.04 -32.48 -3.10
CA GLU A 297 -20.06 -32.97 -4.49
C GLU A 297 -20.48 -31.89 -5.51
N ASN A 298 -21.50 -31.11 -5.21
CA ASN A 298 -22.07 -30.11 -6.11
C ASN A 298 -22.29 -28.72 -5.44
N SER A 299 -21.69 -28.48 -4.29
CA SER A 299 -21.91 -27.24 -3.53
C SER A 299 -20.72 -26.87 -2.65
N VAL A 300 -20.70 -25.63 -2.23
CA VAL A 300 -19.79 -25.12 -1.21
C VAL A 300 -20.62 -24.67 0.00
N SER A 301 -20.23 -25.09 1.17
CA SER A 301 -20.80 -24.60 2.43
C SER A 301 -19.73 -23.83 3.20
N PHE A 302 -20.14 -22.77 3.91
CA PHE A 302 -19.24 -21.98 4.74
C PHE A 302 -19.58 -22.19 6.22
N GLY A 303 -18.54 -22.38 7.02
CA GLY A 303 -18.64 -22.32 8.48
C GLY A 303 -18.69 -20.87 8.98
N ASN A 304 -18.60 -20.70 10.30
CA ASN A 304 -18.50 -19.38 10.90
C ASN A 304 -17.25 -18.64 10.40
N VAL A 305 -17.43 -17.35 10.09
CA VAL A 305 -16.33 -16.48 9.75
C VAL A 305 -15.57 -16.08 11.00
N SER A 306 -14.27 -16.17 10.97
CA SER A 306 -13.40 -15.62 12.01
C SER A 306 -12.84 -14.29 11.53
N VAL A 307 -13.00 -13.25 12.32
CA VAL A 307 -12.41 -11.94 12.07
C VAL A 307 -11.22 -11.79 13.00
N LYS A 308 -10.06 -11.51 12.42
CA LYS A 308 -8.83 -11.25 13.15
C LYS A 308 -8.28 -9.88 12.71
N ASP A 309 -7.52 -9.25 13.58
CA ASP A 309 -6.68 -8.15 13.16
C ASP A 309 -5.71 -8.67 12.07
N TRP A 310 -5.45 -7.84 11.08
CA TRP A 310 -4.59 -8.22 9.98
C TRP A 310 -3.17 -8.40 10.47
N THR A 311 -2.59 -9.56 10.17
CA THR A 311 -1.20 -9.90 10.42
C THR A 311 -0.55 -10.32 9.11
N ASP A 312 0.70 -9.93 8.92
CA ASP A 312 1.47 -10.27 7.72
C ASP A 312 1.90 -11.74 7.64
N VAL A 313 1.58 -12.52 8.65
CA VAL A 313 1.91 -13.95 8.73
C VAL A 313 0.71 -14.78 9.14
N ASP A 314 0.61 -16.01 8.63
CA ASP A 314 -0.38 -16.98 9.09
C ASP A 314 -0.01 -17.55 10.48
N GLU A 315 -0.88 -18.40 11.04
CA GLU A 315 -0.64 -19.05 12.35
C GLU A 315 0.61 -19.97 12.35
N SER A 316 1.15 -20.32 11.18
CA SER A 316 2.40 -21.09 11.01
C SER A 316 3.63 -20.22 10.77
N GLY A 317 3.47 -18.88 10.72
CA GLY A 317 4.55 -17.93 10.48
C GLY A 317 4.84 -17.68 9.00
N ASN A 318 3.99 -18.15 8.08
CA ASN A 318 4.15 -17.89 6.65
C ASN A 318 3.58 -16.52 6.26
N PRO A 319 4.25 -15.78 5.35
CA PRO A 319 3.73 -14.51 4.85
C PRO A 319 2.36 -14.68 4.19
N LEU A 320 1.41 -13.82 4.55
CA LEU A 320 0.08 -13.75 3.92
C LEU A 320 0.05 -12.76 2.74
N TYR A 321 1.19 -12.47 2.14
CA TYR A 321 1.26 -11.59 0.98
C TYR A 321 0.70 -12.28 -0.26
N PRO A 322 -0.07 -11.57 -1.11
CA PRO A 322 -0.27 -12.02 -2.47
C PRO A 322 1.11 -12.12 -3.12
N ILE A 323 1.47 -13.29 -3.63
CA ILE A 323 2.67 -13.44 -4.45
C ILE A 323 2.43 -12.55 -5.67
N GLN A 324 3.13 -11.43 -5.73
CA GLN A 324 3.16 -10.60 -6.92
C GLN A 324 4.07 -11.31 -7.92
N ASP A 325 3.49 -11.78 -9.02
CA ASP A 325 4.23 -12.29 -10.18
C ASP A 325 5.03 -11.18 -10.86
#